data_b002b45484a01e3ade563877c84c3cea
#
_entry.id   b002b45484a01e3ade563877c84c3cea
#
_cell.length_a   1.000
_cell.length_b   1.000
_cell.length_c   1.000
_cell.angle_alpha   90.00
_cell.angle_beta   90.00
_cell.angle_gamma   90.00
#
_symmetry.space_group_name_H-M   'P 1'
#
loop_
_entity.id
_entity.type
_entity.pdbx_description
1 polymer ?
#
loop_
_entity_poly.entity_id
_entity_poly.type
_entity_poly.pdbx_seq_one_letter_code
_entity_poly.pdbx_strand_id
1 'polypeptide(L)'
;MFDPRLLVGYDSSDDACVYSVSDDVAVIETVDFFTPIVDDPYLFGQIAAANALSDVYAMGGVPKLAMNLLCVPSCLPLDTVRAILEGGHDKAVEAGCVIAGGHTIQDDEPKYGLCVTGFVHPQHILKNIGAQPGDVLVLTKALGVGVITTALKATLADDSARDAAYASMAALNAKAAQAVREVSRVHACTDVTGFGLLGHSYEMASGSGVTVRLHGAALPLLPQAEELADMGIVPGGAYRNRDYVKPHLRVLDGAQRARLDLAADPQTSGGLLVSLPRADAEELLEKLHAFAPWSAIVGEVLPQGESALEFD
;
A
#
# COMPACT_ATOMS: atom_id res chain seq x y z
N MET A 1 -18.70 -10.38 -19.83
CA MET A 1 -19.85 -9.46 -20.10
C MET A 1 -19.26 -8.07 -20.05
N PHE A 2 -19.38 -7.28 -21.10
CA PHE A 2 -18.91 -5.89 -21.10
C PHE A 2 -20.03 -4.99 -20.55
N ASP A 3 -19.75 -4.23 -19.49
CA ASP A 3 -20.66 -3.18 -18.99
C ASP A 3 -19.89 -1.85 -19.02
N PRO A 4 -20.35 -0.85 -19.81
CA PRO A 4 -19.65 0.43 -19.94
C PRO A 4 -19.62 1.25 -18.64
N ARG A 5 -20.39 0.89 -17.63
CA ARG A 5 -20.37 1.49 -16.31
C ARG A 5 -19.25 0.96 -15.42
N LEU A 6 -18.60 -0.18 -15.79
CA LEU A 6 -17.38 -0.62 -15.13
C LEU A 6 -16.22 0.24 -15.63
N LEU A 7 -15.83 1.22 -14.81
CA LEU A 7 -14.80 2.23 -15.17
C LEU A 7 -13.38 1.72 -14.92
N VAL A 8 -13.21 0.82 -13.93
CA VAL A 8 -11.97 0.14 -13.59
C VAL A 8 -12.28 -1.30 -13.23
N GLY A 9 -11.55 -2.24 -13.80
CA GLY A 9 -11.72 -3.68 -13.58
C GLY A 9 -10.41 -4.44 -13.73
N TYR A 10 -10.44 -5.69 -14.17
CA TYR A 10 -9.25 -6.54 -14.25
C TYR A 10 -8.16 -6.06 -15.21
N ASP A 11 -8.52 -5.27 -16.22
CA ASP A 11 -7.62 -4.97 -17.36
C ASP A 11 -6.41 -4.10 -16.94
N SER A 12 -6.52 -3.35 -15.84
CA SER A 12 -5.49 -2.43 -15.36
C SER A 12 -4.72 -2.95 -14.14
N SER A 13 -5.12 -4.08 -13.53
CA SER A 13 -4.56 -4.55 -12.24
C SER A 13 -4.52 -3.43 -11.20
N ASP A 14 -5.60 -2.65 -11.14
CA ASP A 14 -5.76 -1.53 -10.21
C ASP A 14 -6.11 -2.02 -8.80
N ASP A 15 -5.97 -1.15 -7.80
CA ASP A 15 -6.15 -1.50 -6.38
C ASP A 15 -7.59 -1.95 -6.07
N ALA A 16 -8.59 -1.39 -6.76
CA ALA A 16 -9.99 -1.75 -6.59
C ALA A 16 -10.78 -1.67 -7.89
N CYS A 17 -11.96 -2.31 -7.96
CA CYS A 17 -12.87 -2.07 -9.06
C CYS A 17 -13.69 -0.80 -8.84
N VAL A 18 -14.07 -0.12 -9.94
CA VAL A 18 -14.88 1.10 -9.89
C VAL A 18 -16.06 0.99 -10.85
N TYR A 19 -17.25 1.16 -10.32
CA TYR A 19 -18.50 1.07 -11.09
C TYR A 19 -19.31 2.36 -10.99
N SER A 20 -19.65 2.95 -12.14
CA SER A 20 -20.48 4.17 -12.20
C SER A 20 -21.94 3.86 -11.85
N VAL A 21 -22.46 4.58 -10.86
CA VAL A 21 -23.87 4.50 -10.44
C VAL A 21 -24.67 5.63 -11.09
N SER A 22 -24.09 6.82 -11.20
CA SER A 22 -24.63 8.00 -11.87
C SER A 22 -23.52 8.84 -12.48
N ASP A 23 -23.85 9.97 -13.07
CA ASP A 23 -22.86 10.90 -13.64
C ASP A 23 -21.93 11.50 -12.56
N ASP A 24 -22.40 11.58 -11.31
CA ASP A 24 -21.69 12.22 -10.19
C ASP A 24 -21.15 11.21 -9.17
N VAL A 25 -21.55 9.92 -9.24
CA VAL A 25 -21.22 8.93 -8.22
C VAL A 25 -20.73 7.64 -8.86
N ALA A 26 -19.54 7.22 -8.49
CA ALA A 26 -19.02 5.87 -8.70
C ALA A 26 -18.77 5.17 -7.37
N VAL A 27 -19.00 3.86 -7.35
CA VAL A 27 -18.70 2.96 -6.24
C VAL A 27 -17.33 2.35 -6.47
N ILE A 28 -16.51 2.38 -5.45
CA ILE A 28 -15.26 1.61 -5.34
C ILE A 28 -15.55 0.40 -4.47
N GLU A 29 -15.17 -0.78 -4.94
CA GLU A 29 -15.35 -2.03 -4.20
C GLU A 29 -14.04 -2.79 -4.17
N THR A 30 -13.58 -3.14 -2.96
CA THR A 30 -12.40 -3.97 -2.74
C THR A 30 -12.63 -5.03 -1.68
N VAL A 31 -11.79 -6.04 -1.68
CA VAL A 31 -11.76 -7.09 -0.67
C VAL A 31 -10.32 -7.47 -0.37
N ASP A 32 -9.91 -7.33 0.89
CA ASP A 32 -8.58 -7.72 1.32
C ASP A 32 -8.61 -8.35 2.71
N PHE A 33 -7.92 -9.48 2.88
CA PHE A 33 -7.80 -10.22 4.13
C PHE A 33 -6.54 -11.10 4.11
N PHE A 34 -5.93 -11.29 5.27
CA PHE A 34 -4.69 -12.05 5.39
C PHE A 34 -4.51 -12.67 6.77
N THR A 35 -3.50 -13.52 6.93
CA THR A 35 -3.12 -14.17 8.17
C THR A 35 -2.42 -13.18 9.12
N PRO A 36 -2.42 -13.41 10.45
CA PRO A 36 -1.78 -12.52 11.42
C PRO A 36 -0.32 -12.22 11.10
N ILE A 37 0.01 -10.93 11.07
CA ILE A 37 1.36 -10.40 10.89
C ILE A 37 2.00 -10.01 12.22
N VAL A 38 1.20 -9.89 13.27
CA VAL A 38 1.58 -9.56 14.65
C VAL A 38 0.88 -10.52 15.62
N ASP A 39 1.43 -10.67 16.83
CA ASP A 39 0.89 -11.59 17.85
C ASP A 39 -0.29 -10.98 18.63
N ASP A 40 -0.36 -9.65 18.74
CA ASP A 40 -1.47 -8.94 19.39
C ASP A 40 -2.73 -9.00 18.51
N PRO A 41 -3.82 -9.66 18.94
CA PRO A 41 -5.01 -9.82 18.12
C PRO A 41 -5.76 -8.50 17.85
N TYR A 42 -5.76 -7.56 18.80
CA TYR A 42 -6.38 -6.26 18.60
C TYR A 42 -5.61 -5.45 17.55
N LEU A 43 -4.28 -5.41 17.66
CA LEU A 43 -3.42 -4.74 16.68
C LEU A 43 -3.52 -5.42 15.30
N PHE A 44 -3.59 -6.75 15.24
CA PHE A 44 -3.84 -7.46 13.98
C PHE A 44 -5.14 -6.99 13.33
N GLY A 45 -6.22 -6.88 14.12
CA GLY A 45 -7.49 -6.34 13.64
C GLY A 45 -7.37 -4.93 13.06
N GLN A 46 -6.64 -4.04 13.74
CA GLN A 46 -6.38 -2.68 13.26
C GLN A 46 -5.60 -2.67 11.94
N ILE A 47 -4.54 -3.47 11.85
CA ILE A 47 -3.68 -3.53 10.66
C ILE A 47 -4.47 -4.07 9.45
N ALA A 48 -5.24 -5.15 9.66
CA ALA A 48 -6.04 -5.75 8.59
C ALA A 48 -7.11 -4.79 8.05
N ALA A 49 -7.77 -4.06 8.94
CA ALA A 49 -8.73 -3.04 8.53
C ALA A 49 -8.06 -1.84 7.84
N ALA A 50 -6.91 -1.36 8.34
CA ALA A 50 -6.17 -0.26 7.72
C ALA A 50 -5.72 -0.63 6.30
N ASN A 51 -5.27 -1.87 6.09
CA ASN A 51 -4.87 -2.38 4.78
C ASN A 51 -6.07 -2.44 3.82
N ALA A 52 -7.18 -3.07 4.21
CA ALA A 52 -8.36 -3.19 3.35
C ALA A 52 -9.03 -1.84 3.00
N LEU A 53 -8.91 -0.83 3.86
CA LEU A 53 -9.40 0.52 3.59
C LEU A 53 -8.49 1.29 2.61
N SER A 54 -7.24 0.86 2.45
CA SER A 54 -6.21 1.59 1.71
C SER A 54 -6.48 1.67 0.22
N ASP A 55 -6.98 0.60 -0.40
CA ASP A 55 -7.34 0.57 -1.82
C ASP A 55 -8.33 1.67 -2.19
N VAL A 56 -9.33 1.89 -1.32
CA VAL A 56 -10.31 2.98 -1.55
C VAL A 56 -9.63 4.35 -1.55
N TYR A 57 -8.66 4.55 -0.66
CA TYR A 57 -7.89 5.79 -0.61
C TYR A 57 -6.99 5.95 -1.84
N ALA A 58 -6.32 4.88 -2.28
CA ALA A 58 -5.47 4.87 -3.47
C ALA A 58 -6.25 5.24 -4.74
N MET A 59 -7.51 4.77 -4.84
CA MET A 59 -8.43 5.11 -5.94
C MET A 59 -9.06 6.51 -5.84
N GLY A 60 -8.62 7.36 -4.88
CA GLY A 60 -9.14 8.73 -4.68
C GLY A 60 -10.47 8.81 -3.94
N GLY A 61 -11.00 7.68 -3.49
CA GLY A 61 -12.31 7.57 -2.84
C GLY A 61 -12.30 7.83 -1.35
N VAL A 62 -13.51 7.71 -0.79
CA VAL A 62 -13.78 7.77 0.66
C VAL A 62 -14.53 6.52 1.07
N PRO A 63 -13.96 5.65 1.93
CA PRO A 63 -14.65 4.46 2.42
C PRO A 63 -15.87 4.86 3.26
N LYS A 64 -16.98 4.13 3.10
CA LYS A 64 -18.23 4.41 3.78
C LYS A 64 -18.87 3.21 4.43
N LEU A 65 -18.72 2.04 3.84
CA LEU A 65 -19.33 0.80 4.31
C LEU A 65 -18.28 -0.32 4.25
N ALA A 66 -18.30 -1.19 5.25
CA ALA A 66 -17.46 -2.38 5.26
C ALA A 66 -18.20 -3.61 5.79
N MET A 67 -17.75 -4.78 5.36
CA MET A 67 -18.18 -6.09 5.83
C MET A 67 -16.96 -6.85 6.32
N ASN A 68 -17.04 -7.42 7.53
CA ASN A 68 -15.99 -8.28 8.07
C ASN A 68 -15.87 -9.61 7.29
N LEU A 69 -14.65 -10.00 6.99
CA LEU A 69 -14.29 -11.33 6.50
C LEU A 69 -13.42 -11.99 7.56
N LEU A 70 -13.91 -13.06 8.17
CA LEU A 70 -13.23 -13.71 9.27
C LEU A 70 -13.17 -15.23 9.05
N CYS A 71 -11.95 -15.77 9.04
CA CYS A 71 -11.70 -17.20 9.03
C CYS A 71 -10.98 -17.55 10.34
N VAL A 72 -11.48 -18.52 11.10
CA VAL A 72 -10.88 -18.87 12.40
C VAL A 72 -10.90 -20.37 12.66
N PRO A 73 -9.83 -20.92 13.25
CA PRO A 73 -9.83 -22.29 13.72
C PRO A 73 -10.76 -22.46 14.93
N SER A 74 -11.40 -23.62 15.03
CA SER A 74 -12.35 -23.92 16.12
C SER A 74 -11.74 -23.86 17.52
N CYS A 75 -10.41 -23.98 17.61
CA CYS A 75 -9.67 -23.91 18.88
C CYS A 75 -9.31 -22.46 19.30
N LEU A 76 -9.54 -21.44 18.45
CA LEU A 76 -9.20 -20.07 18.80
C LEU A 76 -10.18 -19.54 19.87
N PRO A 77 -9.67 -18.99 21.00
CA PRO A 77 -10.52 -18.45 22.06
C PRO A 77 -11.41 -17.31 21.54
N LEU A 78 -12.67 -17.27 21.98
CA LEU A 78 -13.62 -16.21 21.58
C LEU A 78 -13.15 -14.80 21.97
N ASP A 79 -12.39 -14.66 23.06
CA ASP A 79 -11.83 -13.37 23.46
C ASP A 79 -10.76 -12.88 22.46
N THR A 80 -9.98 -13.79 21.88
CA THR A 80 -9.04 -13.47 20.79
C THR A 80 -9.81 -13.01 19.54
N VAL A 81 -10.87 -13.74 19.17
CA VAL A 81 -11.74 -13.35 18.03
C VAL A 81 -12.36 -11.97 18.26
N ARG A 82 -12.85 -11.73 19.49
CA ARG A 82 -13.41 -10.43 19.88
C ARG A 82 -12.37 -9.31 19.71
N ALA A 83 -11.17 -9.49 20.23
CA ALA A 83 -10.10 -8.50 20.14
C ALA A 83 -9.76 -8.15 18.68
N ILE A 84 -9.69 -9.14 17.77
CA ILE A 84 -9.50 -8.90 16.33
C ILE A 84 -10.61 -8.00 15.77
N LEU A 85 -11.87 -8.35 16.04
CA LEU A 85 -13.02 -7.60 15.54
C LEU A 85 -13.11 -6.19 16.15
N GLU A 86 -12.76 -6.02 17.43
CA GLU A 86 -12.69 -4.72 18.10
C GLU A 86 -11.61 -3.83 17.47
N GLY A 87 -10.42 -4.36 17.21
CA GLY A 87 -9.36 -3.65 16.52
C GLY A 87 -9.77 -3.17 15.12
N GLY A 88 -10.41 -4.05 14.34
CA GLY A 88 -10.94 -3.70 13.03
C GLY A 88 -12.06 -2.67 13.09
N HIS A 89 -12.95 -2.80 14.06
CA HIS A 89 -14.04 -1.85 14.28
C HIS A 89 -13.51 -0.44 14.59
N ASP A 90 -12.57 -0.33 15.54
CA ASP A 90 -12.03 0.96 15.94
C ASP A 90 -11.31 1.66 14.79
N LYS A 91 -10.63 0.88 13.94
CA LYS A 91 -9.98 1.42 12.74
C LYS A 91 -11.00 1.87 11.67
N ALA A 92 -12.10 1.15 11.49
CA ALA A 92 -13.17 1.56 10.61
C ALA A 92 -13.85 2.86 11.12
N VAL A 93 -14.07 2.97 12.44
CA VAL A 93 -14.59 4.21 13.07
C VAL A 93 -13.63 5.38 12.82
N GLU A 94 -12.32 5.20 12.99
CA GLU A 94 -11.30 6.21 12.67
C GLU A 94 -11.39 6.68 11.21
N ALA A 95 -11.67 5.75 10.28
CA ALA A 95 -11.85 6.03 8.86
C ALA A 95 -13.20 6.70 8.51
N GLY A 96 -14.13 6.80 9.45
CA GLY A 96 -15.51 7.21 9.18
C GLY A 96 -16.29 6.21 8.33
N CYS A 97 -15.92 4.93 8.42
CA CYS A 97 -16.50 3.80 7.71
C CYS A 97 -17.34 2.95 8.66
N VAL A 98 -18.55 2.57 8.24
CA VAL A 98 -19.48 1.77 9.05
C VAL A 98 -19.29 0.29 8.74
N ILE A 99 -18.97 -0.53 9.73
CA ILE A 99 -19.05 -1.99 9.61
C ILE A 99 -20.52 -2.42 9.77
N ALA A 100 -21.10 -2.93 8.69
CA ALA A 100 -22.55 -3.27 8.66
C ALA A 100 -22.82 -4.77 8.89
N GLY A 101 -21.77 -5.59 8.97
CA GLY A 101 -21.91 -7.03 9.15
C GLY A 101 -20.68 -7.77 8.70
N GLY A 102 -20.88 -8.97 8.17
CA GLY A 102 -19.78 -9.77 7.65
C GLY A 102 -20.09 -11.25 7.61
N HIS A 103 -19.09 -12.06 7.32
CA HIS A 103 -19.18 -13.50 7.27
C HIS A 103 -18.00 -14.15 8.01
N THR A 104 -18.30 -15.21 8.77
CA THR A 104 -17.29 -15.99 9.48
C THR A 104 -17.34 -17.44 9.02
N ILE A 105 -16.18 -18.00 8.71
CA ILE A 105 -16.05 -19.44 8.40
C ILE A 105 -15.00 -20.09 9.31
N GLN A 106 -15.11 -21.40 9.47
CA GLN A 106 -14.07 -22.19 10.10
C GLN A 106 -12.97 -22.47 9.06
N ASP A 107 -11.70 -22.25 9.46
CA ASP A 107 -10.51 -22.51 8.66
C ASP A 107 -9.40 -23.02 9.61
N ASP A 108 -8.35 -23.61 9.07
CA ASP A 108 -7.22 -24.09 9.86
C ASP A 108 -6.31 -22.94 10.32
N GLU A 109 -6.31 -21.81 9.61
CA GLU A 109 -5.53 -20.61 9.92
C GLU A 109 -6.45 -19.40 10.13
N PRO A 110 -6.19 -18.57 11.17
CA PRO A 110 -6.94 -17.33 11.32
C PRO A 110 -6.62 -16.37 10.16
N LYS A 111 -7.66 -15.78 9.58
CA LYS A 111 -7.56 -14.70 8.56
C LYS A 111 -8.61 -13.67 8.88
N TYR A 112 -8.25 -12.40 8.73
CA TYR A 112 -9.17 -11.29 8.93
C TYR A 112 -8.91 -10.18 7.93
N GLY A 113 -9.96 -9.49 7.55
CA GLY A 113 -9.96 -8.31 6.72
C GLY A 113 -11.37 -7.83 6.43
N LEU A 114 -11.49 -6.98 5.44
CA LEU A 114 -12.76 -6.33 5.09
C LEU A 114 -13.03 -6.44 3.60
N CYS A 115 -14.32 -6.50 3.26
CA CYS A 115 -14.81 -6.04 1.98
C CYS A 115 -15.25 -4.59 2.19
N VAL A 116 -14.73 -3.64 1.41
CA VAL A 116 -14.92 -2.22 1.62
C VAL A 116 -15.58 -1.59 0.41
N THR A 117 -16.68 -0.87 0.67
CA THR A 117 -17.35 -0.02 -0.31
C THR A 117 -17.01 1.44 -0.05
N GLY A 118 -16.46 2.11 -1.06
CA GLY A 118 -16.17 3.53 -1.06
C GLY A 118 -16.91 4.28 -2.17
N PHE A 119 -16.88 5.59 -2.11
CA PHE A 119 -17.46 6.46 -3.13
C PHE A 119 -16.45 7.47 -3.64
N VAL A 120 -16.55 7.75 -4.94
CA VAL A 120 -15.74 8.76 -5.62
C VAL A 120 -16.57 9.41 -6.74
N HIS A 121 -16.28 10.67 -7.05
CA HIS A 121 -16.82 11.27 -8.29
C HIS A 121 -16.10 10.65 -9.50
N PRO A 122 -16.79 10.24 -10.58
CA PRO A 122 -16.18 9.57 -11.73
C PRO A 122 -14.99 10.31 -12.35
N GLN A 123 -14.98 11.64 -12.28
CA GLN A 123 -13.88 12.49 -12.79
C GLN A 123 -12.67 12.59 -11.83
N HIS A 124 -12.79 12.09 -10.59
CA HIS A 124 -11.74 12.16 -9.57
C HIS A 124 -11.17 10.78 -9.23
N ILE A 125 -11.46 9.77 -10.05
CA ILE A 125 -10.89 8.44 -9.88
C ILE A 125 -9.38 8.54 -10.14
N LEU A 126 -8.59 8.11 -9.17
CA LEU A 126 -7.17 7.87 -9.34
C LEU A 126 -6.97 6.41 -9.78
N LYS A 127 -5.92 6.17 -10.56
CA LYS A 127 -5.56 4.84 -11.07
C LYS A 127 -4.07 4.62 -10.86
N ASN A 128 -3.67 3.37 -10.82
CA ASN A 128 -2.26 3.00 -10.79
C ASN A 128 -1.52 3.28 -12.12
N ILE A 129 -2.24 3.64 -13.18
CA ILE A 129 -1.74 3.98 -14.51
C ILE A 129 -2.03 5.44 -14.86
N GLY A 130 -1.24 6.01 -15.80
CA GLY A 130 -1.40 7.40 -16.25
C GLY A 130 -0.21 8.29 -15.91
N ALA A 131 0.84 7.76 -15.28
CA ALA A 131 2.09 8.46 -15.01
C ALA A 131 2.69 9.04 -16.32
N GLN A 132 3.24 10.26 -16.25
CA GLN A 132 3.73 11.01 -17.41
C GLN A 132 5.22 11.30 -17.30
N PRO A 133 5.97 11.26 -18.41
CA PRO A 133 7.37 11.68 -18.41
C PRO A 133 7.53 13.09 -17.85
N GLY A 134 8.43 13.25 -16.87
CA GLY A 134 8.65 14.48 -16.13
C GLY A 134 7.98 14.54 -14.77
N ASP A 135 7.11 13.57 -14.43
CA ASP A 135 6.60 13.40 -13.08
C ASP A 135 7.70 12.97 -12.13
N VAL A 136 7.45 13.20 -10.85
CA VAL A 136 8.19 12.57 -9.75
C VAL A 136 7.25 11.66 -8.96
N LEU A 137 7.84 10.71 -8.24
CA LEU A 137 7.12 9.77 -7.41
C LEU A 137 7.25 10.13 -5.93
N VAL A 138 6.13 10.39 -5.27
CA VAL A 138 6.08 10.63 -3.82
C VAL A 138 5.59 9.37 -3.12
N LEU A 139 6.35 8.91 -2.11
CA LEU A 139 5.97 7.80 -1.22
C LEU A 139 5.59 8.36 0.14
N THR A 140 4.44 7.95 0.69
CA THR A 140 3.86 8.56 1.90
C THR A 140 4.13 7.83 3.21
N LYS A 141 4.65 6.59 3.18
CA LYS A 141 5.12 5.85 4.37
C LYS A 141 6.50 5.28 4.12
N ALA A 142 7.25 5.08 5.21
CA ALA A 142 8.56 4.43 5.16
C ALA A 142 8.45 2.93 4.85
N LEU A 143 9.49 2.39 4.20
CA LEU A 143 9.62 0.97 3.83
C LEU A 143 10.37 0.17 4.92
N GLY A 144 10.21 -1.17 4.87
CA GLY A 144 10.94 -2.10 5.73
C GLY A 144 10.06 -2.95 6.63
N VAL A 145 8.73 -2.88 6.48
CA VAL A 145 7.78 -3.66 7.30
C VAL A 145 8.05 -5.16 7.22
N GLY A 146 8.26 -5.71 6.01
CA GLY A 146 8.52 -7.14 5.83
C GLY A 146 9.85 -7.58 6.41
N VAL A 147 10.90 -6.77 6.25
CA VAL A 147 12.22 -7.00 6.87
C VAL A 147 12.12 -7.00 8.39
N ILE A 148 11.49 -5.97 8.98
CA ILE A 148 11.35 -5.86 10.45
C ILE A 148 10.50 -7.00 11.01
N THR A 149 9.34 -7.32 10.42
CA THR A 149 8.49 -8.42 10.91
C THR A 149 9.18 -9.78 10.77
N THR A 150 10.04 -9.97 9.78
CA THR A 150 10.89 -11.16 9.66
C THR A 150 11.95 -11.19 10.76
N ALA A 151 12.60 -10.07 11.04
CA ALA A 151 13.61 -9.94 12.09
C ALA A 151 13.01 -10.14 13.51
N LEU A 152 11.78 -9.67 13.75
CA LEU A 152 11.05 -9.89 15.01
C LEU A 152 10.84 -11.37 15.29
N LYS A 153 10.46 -12.16 14.30
CA LYS A 153 10.33 -13.63 14.43
C LYS A 153 11.64 -14.33 14.81
N ALA A 154 12.78 -13.72 14.43
CA ALA A 154 14.12 -14.18 14.77
C ALA A 154 14.71 -13.49 16.01
N THR A 155 13.95 -12.63 16.70
CA THR A 155 14.39 -11.81 17.85
C THR A 155 15.62 -10.93 17.57
N LEU A 156 15.71 -10.41 16.35
CA LEU A 156 16.83 -9.58 15.86
C LEU A 156 16.50 -8.08 15.77
N ALA A 157 15.21 -7.71 15.72
CA ALA A 157 14.78 -6.32 15.73
C ALA A 157 14.55 -5.83 17.19
N ASP A 158 14.86 -4.56 17.45
CA ASP A 158 14.60 -3.95 18.73
C ASP A 158 13.16 -3.40 18.87
N ASP A 159 12.80 -2.96 20.07
CA ASP A 159 11.46 -2.42 20.37
C ASP A 159 11.14 -1.17 19.54
N SER A 160 12.13 -0.33 19.23
CA SER A 160 11.94 0.90 18.44
C SER A 160 11.54 0.58 17.00
N ALA A 161 12.22 -0.39 16.37
CA ALA A 161 11.89 -0.85 15.03
C ALA A 161 10.51 -1.54 15.00
N ARG A 162 10.22 -2.37 16.01
CA ARG A 162 8.91 -3.00 16.17
C ARG A 162 7.79 -1.97 16.24
N ASP A 163 7.92 -1.02 17.17
CA ASP A 163 6.87 -0.04 17.44
C ASP A 163 6.64 0.87 16.23
N ALA A 164 7.71 1.25 15.52
CA ALA A 164 7.62 2.02 14.29
C ALA A 164 6.93 1.24 13.17
N ALA A 165 7.24 -0.04 12.99
CA ALA A 165 6.59 -0.89 11.99
C ALA A 165 5.10 -1.09 12.32
N TYR A 166 4.76 -1.37 13.58
CA TYR A 166 3.38 -1.54 14.03
C TYR A 166 2.55 -0.26 13.86
N ALA A 167 3.12 0.88 14.24
CA ALA A 167 2.47 2.19 14.05
C ALA A 167 2.24 2.50 12.56
N SER A 168 3.23 2.20 11.70
CA SER A 168 3.11 2.40 10.24
C SER A 168 2.01 1.52 9.64
N MET A 169 1.96 0.23 10.01
CA MET A 169 0.93 -0.71 9.52
C MET A 169 -0.49 -0.32 9.98
N ALA A 170 -0.64 0.12 11.23
CA ALA A 170 -1.94 0.52 11.78
C ALA A 170 -2.39 1.92 11.32
N ALA A 171 -1.51 2.73 10.73
CA ALA A 171 -1.86 4.07 10.27
C ALA A 171 -2.69 4.04 8.98
N LEU A 172 -3.83 4.75 8.98
CA LEU A 172 -4.65 4.92 7.78
C LEU A 172 -3.98 5.82 6.75
N ASN A 173 -4.16 5.50 5.46
CA ASN A 173 -3.78 6.37 4.36
C ASN A 173 -4.75 7.56 4.15
N ALA A 174 -5.77 7.71 5.01
CA ALA A 174 -6.83 8.71 4.91
C ALA A 174 -6.33 10.15 4.76
N LYS A 175 -5.39 10.58 5.65
CA LYS A 175 -4.81 11.94 5.60
C LYS A 175 -3.95 12.16 4.37
N ALA A 176 -3.18 11.14 3.96
CA ALA A 176 -2.38 11.20 2.74
C ALA A 176 -3.29 11.32 1.51
N ALA A 177 -4.32 10.50 1.40
CA ALA A 177 -5.31 10.59 0.32
C ALA A 177 -6.05 11.94 0.32
N GLN A 178 -6.34 12.52 1.49
CA GLN A 178 -6.91 13.86 1.56
C GLN A 178 -5.93 14.88 0.96
N ALA A 179 -4.65 14.86 1.36
CA ALA A 179 -3.63 15.76 0.82
C ALA A 179 -3.46 15.59 -0.70
N VAL A 180 -3.50 14.34 -1.20
CA VAL A 180 -3.45 14.03 -2.64
C VAL A 180 -4.63 14.63 -3.40
N ARG A 181 -5.84 14.61 -2.85
CA ARG A 181 -7.02 15.24 -3.49
C ARG A 181 -6.98 16.76 -3.50
N GLU A 182 -6.16 17.38 -2.66
CA GLU A 182 -6.01 18.85 -2.56
C GLU A 182 -4.97 19.44 -3.52
N VAL A 183 -4.13 18.62 -4.16
CA VAL A 183 -3.20 19.08 -5.20
C VAL A 183 -3.82 19.02 -6.58
N SER A 184 -3.37 19.89 -7.48
CA SER A 184 -4.08 20.15 -8.74
C SER A 184 -3.96 19.03 -9.76
N ARG A 185 -2.81 18.33 -9.80
CA ARG A 185 -2.51 17.34 -10.82
C ARG A 185 -1.90 16.10 -10.18
N VAL A 186 -2.65 15.02 -10.22
CA VAL A 186 -2.18 13.68 -9.89
C VAL A 186 -2.42 12.82 -11.12
N HIS A 187 -1.37 12.21 -11.65
CA HIS A 187 -1.45 11.43 -12.88
C HIS A 187 -1.64 9.94 -12.62
N ALA A 188 -1.04 9.41 -11.54
CA ALA A 188 -1.26 8.04 -11.09
C ALA A 188 -1.10 7.94 -9.57
N CYS A 189 -1.80 6.97 -8.97
CA CYS A 189 -1.72 6.67 -7.54
C CYS A 189 -2.00 5.19 -7.34
N THR A 190 -1.27 4.55 -6.43
CA THR A 190 -1.51 3.20 -5.88
C THR A 190 -1.01 3.17 -4.45
N ASP A 191 -1.41 2.19 -3.65
CA ASP A 191 -0.73 1.93 -2.39
C ASP A 191 0.37 0.87 -2.56
N VAL A 192 1.33 0.87 -1.66
CA VAL A 192 2.47 -0.05 -1.71
C VAL A 192 2.25 -1.17 -0.72
N THR A 193 1.91 -2.36 -1.22
CA THR A 193 1.60 -3.53 -0.41
C THR A 193 2.49 -4.75 -0.74
N GLY A 194 1.92 -5.90 -0.96
CA GLY A 194 2.62 -7.19 -1.04
C GLY A 194 3.70 -7.32 -2.12
N PHE A 195 3.60 -6.58 -3.23
CA PHE A 195 4.60 -6.57 -4.30
C PHE A 195 5.79 -5.63 -4.03
N GLY A 196 5.73 -4.87 -2.93
CA GLY A 196 6.75 -3.89 -2.58
C GLY A 196 6.79 -2.70 -3.53
N LEU A 197 7.64 -1.73 -3.25
CA LEU A 197 7.77 -0.55 -4.09
C LEU A 197 8.16 -0.89 -5.53
N LEU A 198 9.04 -1.88 -5.73
CA LEU A 198 9.46 -2.30 -7.08
C LEU A 198 8.29 -2.86 -7.89
N GLY A 199 7.47 -3.73 -7.30
CA GLY A 199 6.34 -4.34 -8.00
C GLY A 199 5.29 -3.32 -8.42
N HIS A 200 4.84 -2.47 -7.48
CA HIS A 200 3.84 -1.43 -7.77
C HIS A 200 4.38 -0.34 -8.72
N SER A 201 5.67 0.01 -8.61
CA SER A 201 6.31 0.90 -9.61
C SER A 201 6.37 0.27 -11.00
N TYR A 202 6.56 -1.05 -11.10
CA TYR A 202 6.53 -1.77 -12.37
C TYR A 202 5.13 -1.76 -12.99
N GLU A 203 4.09 -2.03 -12.20
CA GLU A 203 2.70 -1.95 -12.66
C GLU A 203 2.37 -0.56 -13.18
N MET A 204 2.74 0.49 -12.42
CA MET A 204 2.57 1.89 -12.83
C MET A 204 3.33 2.19 -14.13
N ALA A 205 4.59 1.83 -14.23
CA ALA A 205 5.43 2.08 -15.41
C ALA A 205 4.90 1.36 -16.65
N SER A 206 4.61 0.07 -16.51
CA SER A 206 4.14 -0.79 -17.61
C SER A 206 2.77 -0.35 -18.12
N GLY A 207 1.83 -0.08 -17.20
CA GLY A 207 0.47 0.36 -17.56
C GLY A 207 0.42 1.78 -18.14
N SER A 208 1.41 2.63 -17.81
CA SER A 208 1.52 4.00 -18.34
C SER A 208 2.38 4.09 -19.59
N GLY A 209 3.12 3.03 -19.99
CA GLY A 209 4.03 3.06 -21.15
C GLY A 209 5.23 3.98 -20.95
N VAL A 210 5.79 4.01 -19.75
CA VAL A 210 6.92 4.87 -19.34
C VAL A 210 8.02 4.05 -18.68
N THR A 211 9.14 4.68 -18.36
CA THR A 211 10.16 4.14 -17.46
C THR A 211 10.10 4.87 -16.12
N VAL A 212 10.05 4.14 -15.03
CA VAL A 212 10.19 4.67 -13.68
C VAL A 212 11.62 4.44 -13.20
N ARG A 213 12.29 5.51 -12.74
CA ARG A 213 13.57 5.43 -12.04
C ARG A 213 13.36 5.68 -10.56
N LEU A 214 13.73 4.69 -9.74
CA LEU A 214 13.72 4.79 -8.28
C LEU A 214 15.11 5.14 -7.76
N HIS A 215 15.15 6.10 -6.83
CA HIS A 215 16.38 6.56 -6.18
C HIS A 215 16.56 5.85 -4.85
N GLY A 216 17.42 4.82 -4.82
CA GLY A 216 17.67 4.02 -3.63
C GLY A 216 18.05 4.87 -2.41
N ALA A 217 18.90 5.88 -2.58
CA ALA A 217 19.33 6.77 -1.52
C ALA A 217 18.20 7.66 -0.94
N ALA A 218 17.12 7.87 -1.71
CA ALA A 218 15.99 8.71 -1.30
C ALA A 218 14.85 7.92 -0.63
N LEU A 219 14.95 6.59 -0.55
CA LEU A 219 13.91 5.78 0.08
C LEU A 219 13.78 6.07 1.56
N PRO A 220 12.60 6.47 2.07
CA PRO A 220 12.35 6.57 3.50
C PRO A 220 12.29 5.16 4.10
N LEU A 221 13.06 4.92 5.15
CA LEU A 221 13.18 3.61 5.78
C LEU A 221 12.76 3.67 7.24
N LEU A 222 12.12 2.61 7.70
CA LEU A 222 11.86 2.37 9.11
C LEU A 222 13.18 2.15 9.87
N PRO A 223 13.24 2.46 11.19
CA PRO A 223 14.42 2.20 12.02
C PRO A 223 14.93 0.77 11.86
N GLN A 224 16.24 0.58 11.80
CA GLN A 224 16.96 -0.69 11.62
C GLN A 224 16.69 -1.44 10.29
N ALA A 225 15.75 -1.02 9.44
CA ALA A 225 15.40 -1.77 8.24
C ALA A 225 16.60 -1.98 7.30
N GLU A 226 17.45 -0.95 7.13
CA GLU A 226 18.64 -1.04 6.27
C GLU A 226 19.71 -1.97 6.86
N GLU A 227 19.98 -1.85 8.15
CA GLU A 227 20.95 -2.72 8.86
C GLU A 227 20.52 -4.19 8.79
N LEU A 228 19.24 -4.47 9.02
CA LEU A 228 18.70 -5.83 8.96
C LEU A 228 18.78 -6.40 7.53
N ALA A 229 18.48 -5.59 6.52
CA ALA A 229 18.61 -5.97 5.13
C ALA A 229 20.07 -6.24 4.73
N ASP A 230 21.03 -5.43 5.19
CA ASP A 230 22.48 -5.65 5.01
C ASP A 230 22.95 -6.95 5.67
N MET A 231 22.37 -7.34 6.80
CA MET A 231 22.61 -8.63 7.43
C MET A 231 21.99 -9.81 6.66
N GLY A 232 21.19 -9.54 5.62
CA GLY A 232 20.50 -10.55 4.83
C GLY A 232 19.18 -11.02 5.43
N ILE A 233 18.62 -10.29 6.42
CA ILE A 233 17.31 -10.57 7.00
C ILE A 233 16.24 -10.00 6.06
N VAL A 234 15.94 -10.74 5.00
CA VAL A 234 15.02 -10.34 3.93
C VAL A 234 13.94 -11.42 3.79
N PRO A 235 12.64 -11.05 3.80
CA PRO A 235 11.56 -12.04 3.70
C PRO A 235 11.55 -12.72 2.32
N GLY A 236 11.10 -13.98 2.28
CA GLY A 236 10.97 -14.73 1.03
C GLY A 236 10.11 -14.05 -0.04
N GLY A 237 9.17 -13.18 0.39
CA GLY A 237 8.37 -12.33 -0.48
C GLY A 237 9.22 -11.35 -1.30
N ALA A 238 10.21 -10.71 -0.69
CA ALA A 238 11.09 -9.76 -1.38
C ALA A 238 11.88 -10.41 -2.51
N TYR A 239 12.37 -11.65 -2.31
CA TYR A 239 13.03 -12.40 -3.38
C TYR A 239 12.08 -12.68 -4.54
N ARG A 240 10.86 -13.10 -4.28
CA ARG A 240 9.83 -13.33 -5.32
C ARG A 240 9.48 -12.05 -6.07
N ASN A 241 9.30 -10.94 -5.35
CA ASN A 241 9.02 -9.63 -5.95
C ASN A 241 10.18 -9.17 -6.86
N ARG A 242 11.42 -9.33 -6.41
CA ARG A 242 12.60 -9.00 -7.21
C ARG A 242 12.73 -9.90 -8.45
N ASP A 243 12.48 -11.20 -8.32
CA ASP A 243 12.52 -12.13 -9.46
C ASP A 243 11.42 -11.81 -10.47
N TYR A 244 10.23 -11.38 -10.01
CA TYR A 244 9.12 -10.96 -10.86
C TYR A 244 9.49 -9.74 -11.72
N VAL A 245 10.08 -8.70 -11.12
CA VAL A 245 10.45 -7.47 -11.86
C VAL A 245 11.77 -7.57 -12.61
N LYS A 246 12.61 -8.57 -12.32
CA LYS A 246 13.97 -8.72 -12.85
C LYS A 246 14.09 -8.60 -14.38
N PRO A 247 13.16 -9.15 -15.22
CA PRO A 247 13.23 -9.00 -16.66
C PRO A 247 13.02 -7.55 -17.15
N HIS A 248 12.48 -6.70 -16.28
CA HIS A 248 12.04 -5.33 -16.58
C HIS A 248 12.84 -4.28 -15.81
N LEU A 249 13.78 -4.72 -14.95
CA LEU A 249 14.56 -3.88 -14.05
C LEU A 249 16.01 -3.75 -14.53
N ARG A 250 16.45 -2.53 -14.68
CA ARG A 250 17.88 -2.17 -14.85
C ARG A 250 18.40 -1.59 -13.53
N VAL A 251 19.33 -2.30 -12.91
CA VAL A 251 20.06 -1.78 -11.74
C VAL A 251 21.25 -0.98 -12.25
N LEU A 252 21.35 0.27 -11.82
CA LEU A 252 22.39 1.20 -12.24
C LEU A 252 23.66 1.03 -11.37
N ASP A 253 24.79 1.53 -11.88
CA ASP A 253 26.06 1.47 -11.15
C ASP A 253 25.97 2.31 -9.86
N GLY A 254 26.42 1.73 -8.74
CA GLY A 254 26.38 2.38 -7.42
C GLY A 254 25.16 2.03 -6.57
N ALA A 255 24.17 1.37 -7.13
CA ALA A 255 22.98 0.93 -6.38
C ALA A 255 23.35 0.00 -5.21
N GLN A 256 22.84 0.32 -4.03
CA GLN A 256 23.08 -0.47 -2.83
C GLN A 256 22.12 -1.67 -2.76
N ARG A 257 22.67 -2.86 -2.50
CA ARG A 257 21.88 -4.10 -2.46
C ARG A 257 20.79 -4.06 -1.39
N ALA A 258 21.09 -3.60 -0.18
CA ALA A 258 20.10 -3.52 0.90
C ALA A 258 18.91 -2.61 0.51
N ARG A 259 19.18 -1.49 -0.15
CA ARG A 259 18.15 -0.56 -0.64
C ARG A 259 17.28 -1.21 -1.73
N LEU A 260 17.89 -1.98 -2.63
CA LEU A 260 17.16 -2.75 -3.64
C LEU A 260 16.29 -3.85 -3.00
N ASP A 261 16.82 -4.55 -2.00
CA ASP A 261 16.06 -5.57 -1.26
C ASP A 261 14.90 -4.94 -0.48
N LEU A 262 15.08 -3.74 0.10
CA LEU A 262 14.02 -2.97 0.77
C LEU A 262 12.98 -2.40 -0.20
N ALA A 263 13.37 -2.02 -1.41
CA ALA A 263 12.41 -1.63 -2.44
C ALA A 263 11.55 -2.82 -2.92
N ALA A 264 12.06 -4.05 -2.82
CA ALA A 264 11.32 -5.28 -3.11
C ALA A 264 10.55 -5.83 -1.89
N ASP A 265 10.78 -5.28 -0.68
CA ASP A 265 10.21 -5.77 0.57
C ASP A 265 8.68 -5.66 0.58
N PRO A 266 7.94 -6.77 0.81
CA PRO A 266 6.50 -6.72 0.95
C PRO A 266 6.10 -5.79 2.08
N GLN A 267 5.21 -4.85 1.79
CA GLN A 267 4.62 -3.97 2.80
C GLN A 267 3.24 -4.49 3.17
N THR A 268 2.89 -4.40 4.44
CA THR A 268 1.52 -4.58 4.94
C THR A 268 0.99 -3.21 5.29
N SER A 269 -0.14 -2.81 4.71
CA SER A 269 -0.71 -1.48 4.89
C SER A 269 0.33 -0.36 4.63
N GLY A 270 1.01 -0.44 3.50
CA GLY A 270 2.04 0.54 3.12
C GLY A 270 1.47 1.91 2.76
N GLY A 271 2.33 2.81 2.32
CA GLY A 271 1.95 4.17 1.93
C GLY A 271 1.45 4.27 0.50
N LEU A 272 0.89 5.41 0.16
CA LEU A 272 0.55 5.74 -1.22
C LEU A 272 1.83 6.08 -2.01
N LEU A 273 1.89 5.60 -3.25
CA LEU A 273 2.86 5.98 -4.27
C LEU A 273 2.13 6.85 -5.29
N VAL A 274 2.53 8.10 -5.39
CA VAL A 274 1.82 9.11 -6.17
C VAL A 274 2.73 9.66 -7.26
N SER A 275 2.29 9.61 -8.53
CA SER A 275 2.97 10.20 -9.68
C SER A 275 2.33 11.54 -10.02
N LEU A 276 3.13 12.61 -10.01
CA LEU A 276 2.66 13.96 -10.23
C LEU A 276 3.81 14.90 -10.66
N PRO A 277 3.51 16.06 -11.29
CA PRO A 277 4.53 17.05 -11.60
C PRO A 277 5.27 17.54 -10.36
N ARG A 278 6.57 17.85 -10.50
CA ARG A 278 7.44 18.24 -9.37
C ARG A 278 6.87 19.39 -8.52
N ALA A 279 6.27 20.41 -9.13
CA ALA A 279 5.71 21.52 -8.37
C ALA A 279 4.53 21.11 -7.48
N ASP A 280 3.66 20.21 -7.97
CA ASP A 280 2.55 19.67 -7.20
C ASP A 280 3.06 18.67 -6.13
N ALA A 281 4.19 17.99 -6.39
CA ALA A 281 4.84 17.11 -5.42
C ALA A 281 5.44 17.89 -4.24
N GLU A 282 6.02 19.05 -4.49
CA GLU A 282 6.53 19.93 -3.42
C GLU A 282 5.39 20.45 -2.55
N GLU A 283 4.25 20.85 -3.15
CA GLU A 283 3.03 21.22 -2.42
C GLU A 283 2.48 20.03 -1.60
N LEU A 284 2.44 18.83 -2.21
CA LEU A 284 1.99 17.62 -1.53
C LEU A 284 2.87 17.31 -0.33
N LEU A 285 4.21 17.36 -0.47
CA LEU A 285 5.14 17.10 0.63
C LEU A 285 5.00 18.11 1.77
N GLU A 286 4.76 19.41 1.48
CA GLU A 286 4.49 20.40 2.51
C GLU A 286 3.28 20.02 3.37
N LYS A 287 2.19 19.54 2.72
CA LYS A 287 1.00 19.05 3.43
C LYS A 287 1.26 17.77 4.21
N LEU A 288 1.98 16.80 3.61
CA LEU A 288 2.28 15.51 4.21
C LEU A 288 3.18 15.64 5.43
N HIS A 289 4.18 16.51 5.41
CA HIS A 289 5.15 16.65 6.49
C HIS A 289 4.53 17.13 7.81
N ALA A 290 3.33 17.68 7.80
CA ALA A 290 2.59 18.01 9.01
C ALA A 290 2.21 16.78 9.86
N PHE A 291 2.13 15.58 9.27
CA PHE A 291 1.73 14.33 9.96
C PHE A 291 2.52 13.09 9.52
N ALA A 292 3.23 13.14 8.41
CA ALA A 292 4.05 12.09 7.83
C ALA A 292 5.41 12.65 7.38
N PRO A 293 6.29 13.06 8.32
CA PRO A 293 7.53 13.77 8.01
C PRO A 293 8.55 12.95 7.23
N TRP A 294 8.36 11.62 7.15
CA TRP A 294 9.17 10.70 6.36
C TRP A 294 8.77 10.63 4.88
N SER A 295 7.66 11.25 4.48
CA SER A 295 7.24 11.26 3.08
C SER A 295 8.32 11.92 2.20
N ALA A 296 8.62 11.31 1.06
CA ALA A 296 9.72 11.75 0.21
C ALA A 296 9.45 11.52 -1.28
N ILE A 297 10.14 12.29 -2.13
CA ILE A 297 10.28 11.96 -3.54
C ILE A 297 11.28 10.81 -3.63
N VAL A 298 10.81 9.67 -4.15
CA VAL A 298 11.58 8.42 -4.22
C VAL A 298 12.00 8.04 -5.64
N GLY A 299 11.58 8.82 -6.63
CA GLY A 299 11.88 8.53 -8.03
C GLY A 299 11.31 9.55 -8.99
N GLU A 300 11.53 9.26 -10.26
CA GLU A 300 11.07 10.09 -11.39
C GLU A 300 10.52 9.22 -12.52
N VAL A 301 9.69 9.80 -13.36
CA VAL A 301 9.11 9.17 -14.54
C VAL A 301 9.80 9.70 -15.80
N LEU A 302 10.36 8.78 -16.58
CA LEU A 302 11.11 9.05 -17.81
C LEU A 302 10.29 8.62 -19.03
N PRO A 303 10.59 9.14 -20.23
CA PRO A 303 10.10 8.55 -21.46
C PRO A 303 10.42 7.04 -21.50
N GLN A 304 9.57 6.25 -22.12
CA GLN A 304 9.77 4.81 -22.24
C GLN A 304 11.13 4.46 -22.82
N GLY A 305 11.94 3.75 -22.05
CA GLY A 305 13.27 3.26 -22.41
C GLY A 305 13.29 1.75 -22.69
N GLU A 306 14.49 1.14 -22.61
CA GLU A 306 14.65 -0.31 -22.77
C GLU A 306 14.10 -1.13 -21.61
N SER A 307 14.07 -0.54 -20.42
CA SER A 307 13.56 -1.17 -19.19
C SER A 307 12.40 -0.35 -18.64
N ALA A 308 11.38 -1.01 -18.08
CA ALA A 308 10.28 -0.33 -17.42
C ALA A 308 10.69 0.28 -16.09
N LEU A 309 11.68 -0.35 -15.41
CA LEU A 309 12.24 0.14 -14.16
C LEU A 309 13.75 0.37 -14.26
N GLU A 310 14.22 1.43 -13.61
CA GLU A 310 15.61 1.68 -13.27
C GLU A 310 15.74 1.89 -11.76
N PHE A 311 16.84 1.43 -11.17
CA PHE A 311 17.14 1.59 -9.75
C PHE A 311 18.60 2.03 -9.58
N ASP A 312 18.87 3.15 -8.87
CA ASP A 312 20.22 3.70 -8.62
C ASP A 312 20.62 3.65 -7.14
#